data_570e30a72eb2c0a90e413efa8cbadf1f
#
_entry.id   570e30a72eb2c0a90e413efa8cbadf1f
#
_cell.length_a   1.000
_cell.length_b   1.000
_cell.length_c   1.000
_cell.angle_alpha   90.00
_cell.angle_beta   90.00
_cell.angle_gamma   90.00
#
_symmetry.space_group_name_H-M   'P 1'
#
loop_
_entity.id
_entity.type
_entity.pdbx_description
1 polymer ?
#
loop_
_entity_poly.entity_id
_entity_poly.type
_entity_poly.pdbx_seq_one_letter_code
_entity_poly.pdbx_strand_id
1 'polypeptide(L)'
;MFKHVLFLLLVVVTVSCVAPRSVTYFQGGKLVDSAKISQLLPVTPPKVTIQTGDILAIFVSSTSPESNTLFNFQNINPVFTTVLPGSTAQGQQPLGYLVDDAGYVTLPLVGRVLVDGLSIKDASALLTKKVGEFLRDPVVTIRQLNHRITVLGEVNRPGVFNLPNNETTLPELMGMAGDLTIFGRRDNVMLMRMTNGKREVIRLDLTDRRVLNSPYFYVQNNDMLYVEARKGRLTASDRTVQLLPVYVGVASALLFLVNILR
;
A
#
# COMPACT_ATOMS: atom_id res chain seq x y z
N MET A 1 36.62 -9.68 44.38
CA MET A 1 35.25 -9.24 44.15
C MET A 1 35.12 -8.30 42.95
N PHE A 2 35.91 -7.24 42.81
CA PHE A 2 35.82 -6.25 41.71
C PHE A 2 35.95 -6.86 40.30
N LYS A 3 36.85 -7.82 40.08
CA LYS A 3 37.01 -8.51 38.77
C LYS A 3 35.77 -9.30 38.35
N HIS A 4 35.05 -9.91 39.27
CA HIS A 4 33.82 -10.69 38.96
C HIS A 4 32.64 -9.76 38.68
N VAL A 5 32.55 -8.60 39.34
CA VAL A 5 31.51 -7.59 39.04
C VAL A 5 31.73 -6.98 37.66
N LEU A 6 32.97 -6.68 37.27
CA LEU A 6 33.33 -6.16 35.96
C LEU A 6 33.04 -7.19 34.86
N PHE A 7 33.33 -8.46 35.12
CA PHE A 7 33.04 -9.55 34.17
C PHE A 7 31.53 -9.76 34.00
N LEU A 8 30.74 -9.70 35.07
CA LEU A 8 29.28 -9.80 35.02
C LEU A 8 28.66 -8.61 34.25
N LEU A 9 29.19 -7.40 34.43
CA LEU A 9 28.77 -6.20 33.71
C LEU A 9 29.07 -6.32 32.21
N LEU A 10 30.22 -6.88 31.84
CA LEU A 10 30.61 -7.11 30.45
C LEU A 10 29.68 -8.14 29.73
N VAL A 11 29.25 -9.18 30.44
CA VAL A 11 28.36 -10.20 29.93
C VAL A 11 26.94 -9.66 29.65
N VAL A 12 26.45 -8.72 30.45
CA VAL A 12 25.12 -8.11 30.28
C VAL A 12 25.06 -7.22 29.02
N VAL A 13 26.19 -6.62 28.60
CA VAL A 13 26.23 -5.74 27.42
C VAL A 13 26.16 -6.51 26.09
N THR A 14 26.42 -7.83 26.07
CA THR A 14 26.52 -8.60 24.82
C THR A 14 25.20 -9.18 24.30
N VAL A 15 24.03 -8.94 24.95
CA VAL A 15 22.76 -9.67 24.66
C VAL A 15 21.77 -8.81 23.90
N SER A 16 22.17 -7.80 23.14
CA SER A 16 21.25 -6.96 22.36
C SER A 16 21.44 -7.14 20.86
N CYS A 17 21.09 -8.31 20.33
CA CYS A 17 20.99 -8.52 18.88
C CYS A 17 19.54 -8.70 18.46
N VAL A 18 19.07 -7.87 17.51
CA VAL A 18 17.84 -8.11 16.77
C VAL A 18 18.02 -9.40 15.96
N ALA A 19 17.15 -10.38 16.16
CA ALA A 19 17.24 -11.65 15.43
C ALA A 19 17.08 -11.37 13.91
N PRO A 20 18.04 -11.76 13.04
CA PRO A 20 17.98 -11.49 11.60
C PRO A 20 16.70 -11.99 10.95
N ARG A 21 16.17 -13.14 11.42
CA ARG A 21 14.92 -13.74 10.94
C ARG A 21 13.71 -12.81 11.02
N SER A 22 13.71 -11.87 11.91
CA SER A 22 12.56 -10.97 12.11
C SER A 22 12.48 -9.82 11.10
N VAL A 23 13.53 -9.58 10.32
CA VAL A 23 13.61 -8.53 9.29
C VAL A 23 13.67 -9.08 7.87
N THR A 24 13.72 -10.41 7.71
CA THR A 24 13.79 -11.06 6.40
C THR A 24 12.38 -11.48 5.94
N TYR A 25 12.08 -11.25 4.67
CA TYR A 25 10.82 -11.63 4.03
C TYR A 25 10.83 -13.07 3.53
N PHE A 26 9.66 -13.67 3.36
CA PHE A 26 9.38 -14.90 2.63
C PHE A 26 10.25 -16.09 3.05
N GLN A 27 10.53 -16.19 4.35
CA GLN A 27 11.23 -17.31 4.95
C GLN A 27 10.29 -18.50 5.03
N GLY A 28 10.86 -19.68 5.28
CA GLY A 28 10.07 -20.89 5.52
C GLY A 28 10.12 -21.87 4.34
N GLY A 29 10.09 -23.14 4.71
CA GLY A 29 10.38 -24.28 3.82
C GLY A 29 11.87 -24.59 3.76
N LYS A 30 12.20 -25.87 3.71
CA LYS A 30 13.53 -26.34 3.26
C LYS A 30 13.81 -25.64 1.94
N LEU A 31 15.06 -25.22 1.69
CA LEU A 31 15.50 -24.71 0.40
C LEU A 31 14.90 -25.63 -0.67
N VAL A 32 13.85 -25.14 -1.31
CA VAL A 32 13.21 -25.89 -2.39
C VAL A 32 14.23 -25.89 -3.47
N ASP A 33 14.69 -27.09 -3.82
CA ASP A 33 15.57 -27.33 -4.95
C ASP A 33 15.09 -26.46 -6.12
N SER A 34 15.98 -25.67 -6.71
CA SER A 34 15.64 -24.69 -7.76
C SER A 34 14.80 -25.30 -8.88
N ALA A 35 14.92 -26.61 -9.07
CA ALA A 35 14.11 -27.40 -10.01
C ALA A 35 12.62 -27.53 -9.60
N LYS A 36 12.25 -27.31 -8.34
CA LYS A 36 10.86 -27.40 -7.86
C LYS A 36 10.13 -26.05 -7.78
N ILE A 37 10.79 -24.94 -8.08
CA ILE A 37 10.19 -23.60 -8.12
C ILE A 37 9.13 -23.50 -9.22
N SER A 38 9.23 -24.32 -10.27
CA SER A 38 8.24 -24.38 -11.36
C SER A 38 6.86 -24.95 -10.94
N GLN A 39 6.72 -25.44 -9.70
CA GLN A 39 5.44 -25.96 -9.16
C GLN A 39 4.71 -24.98 -8.24
N LEU A 40 5.09 -23.69 -8.22
CA LEU A 40 4.27 -22.68 -7.60
C LEU A 40 2.93 -22.62 -8.35
N LEU A 41 1.84 -22.84 -7.64
CA LEU A 41 0.50 -22.74 -8.18
C LEU A 41 0.36 -21.36 -8.82
N PRO A 42 -0.21 -21.26 -10.05
CA PRO A 42 -0.44 -19.97 -10.67
C PRO A 42 -1.38 -19.16 -9.78
N VAL A 43 -0.88 -18.09 -9.20
CA VAL A 43 -1.71 -17.13 -8.47
C VAL A 43 -2.39 -16.26 -9.52
N THR A 44 -3.68 -16.53 -9.77
CA THR A 44 -4.46 -15.71 -10.67
C THR A 44 -4.78 -14.38 -9.99
N PRO A 45 -4.44 -13.23 -10.57
CA PRO A 45 -4.85 -11.94 -10.04
C PRO A 45 -6.37 -11.89 -9.85
N PRO A 46 -6.87 -11.25 -8.79
CA PRO A 46 -8.29 -11.12 -8.57
C PRO A 46 -8.92 -10.35 -9.75
N LYS A 47 -10.08 -10.81 -10.20
CA LYS A 47 -10.85 -10.08 -11.22
C LYS A 47 -11.39 -8.81 -10.58
N VAL A 48 -10.71 -7.69 -10.80
CA VAL A 48 -11.14 -6.39 -10.31
C VAL A 48 -12.28 -5.88 -11.18
N THR A 49 -13.37 -5.48 -10.55
CA THR A 49 -14.54 -4.89 -11.19
C THR A 49 -14.67 -3.42 -10.82
N ILE A 50 -15.28 -2.67 -11.71
CA ILE A 50 -15.66 -1.27 -11.48
C ILE A 50 -16.69 -1.23 -10.34
N GLN A 51 -16.58 -0.26 -9.45
CA GLN A 51 -17.48 -0.07 -8.31
C GLN A 51 -18.03 1.36 -8.30
N THR A 52 -19.14 1.55 -7.59
CA THR A 52 -19.69 2.88 -7.29
C THR A 52 -18.63 3.76 -6.62
N GLY A 53 -18.56 5.05 -7.01
CA GLY A 53 -17.55 5.98 -6.53
C GLY A 53 -16.21 5.90 -7.28
N ASP A 54 -16.04 4.96 -8.21
CA ASP A 54 -14.85 4.96 -9.07
C ASP A 54 -14.88 6.14 -10.04
N ILE A 55 -13.68 6.68 -10.33
CA ILE A 55 -13.49 7.72 -11.34
C ILE A 55 -12.76 7.09 -12.52
N LEU A 56 -13.41 7.08 -13.66
CA LEU A 56 -12.92 6.47 -14.87
C LEU A 56 -12.47 7.53 -15.88
N ALA A 57 -11.21 7.48 -16.31
CA ALA A 57 -10.80 8.17 -17.53
C ALA A 57 -11.26 7.32 -18.72
N ILE A 58 -12.22 7.83 -19.48
CA ILE A 58 -12.78 7.15 -20.65
C ILE A 58 -12.34 7.92 -21.87
N PHE A 59 -11.39 7.37 -22.62
CA PHE A 59 -10.89 7.95 -23.86
C PHE A 59 -11.56 7.29 -25.05
N VAL A 60 -12.17 8.13 -25.90
CA VAL A 60 -12.79 7.72 -27.16
C VAL A 60 -11.91 8.23 -28.30
N SER A 61 -11.51 7.32 -29.18
CA SER A 61 -10.80 7.63 -30.43
C SER A 61 -11.60 7.09 -31.59
N SER A 62 -11.82 7.92 -32.62
CA SER A 62 -12.52 7.57 -33.86
C SER A 62 -11.88 8.28 -35.04
N THR A 63 -12.40 8.03 -36.25
CA THR A 63 -11.96 8.70 -37.47
C THR A 63 -12.38 10.19 -37.53
N SER A 64 -13.27 10.66 -36.64
CA SER A 64 -13.71 12.07 -36.55
C SER A 64 -13.03 12.79 -35.40
N PRO A 65 -12.07 13.71 -35.62
CA PRO A 65 -11.39 14.46 -34.57
C PRO A 65 -12.32 15.33 -33.73
N GLU A 66 -13.35 15.94 -34.35
CA GLU A 66 -14.31 16.80 -33.67
C GLU A 66 -15.14 16.03 -32.64
N SER A 67 -15.59 14.84 -33.02
CA SER A 67 -16.33 13.96 -32.11
C SER A 67 -15.46 13.43 -30.98
N ASN A 68 -14.17 13.16 -31.24
CA ASN A 68 -13.22 12.75 -30.21
C ASN A 68 -13.09 13.82 -29.12
N THR A 69 -13.06 15.11 -29.50
CA THR A 69 -12.98 16.21 -28.55
C THR A 69 -14.20 16.27 -27.63
N LEU A 70 -15.39 16.03 -28.17
CA LEU A 70 -16.64 16.04 -27.41
C LEU A 70 -16.66 14.97 -26.31
N PHE A 71 -16.26 13.73 -26.64
CA PHE A 71 -16.24 12.62 -25.70
C PHE A 71 -15.09 12.74 -24.69
N ASN A 72 -13.98 13.34 -25.07
CA ASN A 72 -12.80 13.45 -24.21
C ASN A 72 -12.78 14.74 -23.37
N PHE A 73 -13.78 15.59 -23.51
CA PHE A 73 -13.84 16.92 -22.84
C PHE A 73 -13.65 16.82 -21.33
N GLN A 74 -14.26 15.86 -20.64
CA GLN A 74 -14.15 15.70 -19.19
C GLN A 74 -12.75 15.21 -18.75
N ASN A 75 -12.00 14.59 -19.65
CA ASN A 75 -10.64 14.11 -19.34
C ASN A 75 -9.57 15.19 -19.55
N ILE A 76 -9.88 16.24 -20.31
CA ILE A 76 -8.88 17.22 -20.80
C ILE A 76 -9.13 18.61 -20.24
N ASN A 77 -10.33 18.91 -19.73
CA ASN A 77 -10.73 20.27 -19.40
C ASN A 77 -10.03 20.82 -18.15
N PRO A 78 -9.11 21.81 -18.29
CA PRO A 78 -8.41 22.42 -17.17
C PRO A 78 -9.30 23.32 -16.30
N VAL A 79 -10.55 23.60 -16.71
CA VAL A 79 -11.47 24.50 -15.97
C VAL A 79 -11.81 23.94 -14.58
N PHE A 80 -11.74 22.65 -14.39
CA PHE A 80 -11.93 22.02 -13.07
C PHE A 80 -10.63 21.92 -12.26
N THR A 81 -9.51 22.30 -12.81
CA THR A 81 -8.26 22.48 -12.07
C THR A 81 -8.16 23.91 -11.54
N THR A 82 -9.19 24.42 -10.87
CA THR A 82 -9.06 25.68 -10.13
C THR A 82 -8.11 25.41 -8.96
N VAL A 83 -6.83 25.64 -9.22
CA VAL A 83 -5.82 25.74 -8.18
C VAL A 83 -6.19 26.97 -7.36
N LEU A 84 -6.84 26.79 -6.22
CA LEU A 84 -6.96 27.84 -5.23
C LEU A 84 -5.54 28.27 -4.86
N PRO A 85 -5.22 29.59 -4.88
CA PRO A 85 -3.92 30.09 -4.48
C PRO A 85 -3.62 29.58 -3.05
N GLY A 86 -2.58 28.75 -2.90
CA GLY A 86 -2.19 28.15 -1.63
C GLY A 86 -2.53 26.67 -1.47
N SER A 87 -3.23 26.02 -2.41
CA SER A 87 -3.37 24.56 -2.40
C SER A 87 -2.10 23.91 -2.98
N THR A 88 -1.45 23.07 -2.16
CA THR A 88 -0.42 22.15 -2.66
C THR A 88 -1.06 21.21 -3.69
N ALA A 89 -0.30 20.76 -4.68
CA ALA A 89 -0.75 19.92 -5.81
C ALA A 89 -1.44 18.58 -5.41
N GLN A 90 -1.60 18.31 -4.11
CA GLN A 90 -2.24 17.14 -3.53
C GLN A 90 -3.78 17.17 -3.50
N GLY A 91 -4.41 18.31 -3.89
CA GLY A 91 -5.87 18.49 -3.88
C GLY A 91 -6.56 18.40 -5.24
N GLN A 92 -5.85 18.09 -6.32
CA GLN A 92 -6.46 17.97 -7.65
C GLN A 92 -7.26 16.66 -7.72
N GLN A 93 -8.58 16.80 -7.80
CA GLN A 93 -9.42 15.65 -8.13
C GLN A 93 -9.10 15.20 -9.57
N PRO A 94 -8.92 13.89 -9.79
CA PRO A 94 -8.68 13.37 -11.11
C PRO A 94 -9.88 13.70 -12.02
N LEU A 95 -9.60 14.26 -13.19
CA LEU A 95 -10.59 14.51 -14.25
C LEU A 95 -11.05 13.16 -14.80
N GLY A 96 -12.36 12.93 -14.87
CA GLY A 96 -12.91 11.68 -15.39
C GLY A 96 -14.41 11.57 -15.15
N TYR A 97 -14.94 10.43 -15.50
CA TYR A 97 -16.34 10.08 -15.33
C TYR A 97 -16.56 9.37 -14.00
N LEU A 98 -17.37 9.95 -13.12
CA LEU A 98 -17.72 9.32 -11.86
C LEU A 98 -18.77 8.21 -12.10
N VAL A 99 -18.55 7.04 -11.51
CA VAL A 99 -19.55 6.00 -11.39
C VAL A 99 -20.51 6.40 -10.26
N ASP A 100 -21.76 6.67 -10.60
CA ASP A 100 -22.78 7.11 -9.64
C ASP A 100 -23.21 5.99 -8.67
N ASP A 101 -23.97 6.34 -7.63
CA ASP A 101 -24.42 5.40 -6.59
C ASP A 101 -25.30 4.27 -7.15
N ALA A 102 -25.87 4.45 -8.34
CA ALA A 102 -26.63 3.43 -9.05
C ALA A 102 -25.76 2.60 -10.03
N GLY A 103 -24.44 2.83 -10.06
CA GLY A 103 -23.48 2.09 -10.86
C GLY A 103 -23.35 2.54 -12.32
N TYR A 104 -23.84 3.74 -12.66
CA TYR A 104 -23.81 4.26 -14.04
C TYR A 104 -22.71 5.31 -14.22
N VAL A 105 -22.17 5.37 -15.42
CA VAL A 105 -21.43 6.53 -15.94
C VAL A 105 -22.30 7.27 -16.97
N THR A 106 -22.18 8.61 -17.02
CA THR A 106 -22.91 9.43 -17.98
C THR A 106 -21.95 9.99 -19.02
N LEU A 107 -22.08 9.54 -20.27
CA LEU A 107 -21.28 10.03 -21.40
C LEU A 107 -22.09 10.98 -22.28
N PRO A 108 -21.44 11.98 -22.90
CA PRO A 108 -22.07 12.80 -23.93
C PRO A 108 -22.68 11.93 -25.03
N LEU A 109 -23.83 12.31 -25.57
CA LEU A 109 -24.60 11.66 -26.63
C LEU A 109 -25.13 10.25 -26.27
N VAL A 110 -24.34 9.41 -25.58
CA VAL A 110 -24.71 8.03 -25.20
C VAL A 110 -25.64 7.99 -24.00
N GLY A 111 -25.52 8.99 -23.10
CA GLY A 111 -26.29 9.01 -21.86
C GLY A 111 -25.71 8.08 -20.77
N ARG A 112 -26.60 7.56 -19.93
CA ARG A 112 -26.25 6.69 -18.79
C ARG A 112 -25.98 5.26 -19.20
N VAL A 113 -24.84 4.71 -18.82
CA VAL A 113 -24.44 3.32 -19.08
C VAL A 113 -24.07 2.64 -17.78
N LEU A 114 -24.67 1.49 -17.48
CA LEU A 114 -24.37 0.67 -16.31
C LEU A 114 -23.00 0.02 -16.50
N VAL A 115 -22.07 0.30 -15.58
CA VAL A 115 -20.70 -0.24 -15.60
C VAL A 115 -20.29 -0.93 -14.30
N ASP A 116 -21.07 -0.75 -13.23
CA ASP A 116 -20.82 -1.42 -11.94
C ASP A 116 -20.78 -2.95 -12.11
N GLY A 117 -19.83 -3.58 -11.42
CA GLY A 117 -19.60 -5.03 -11.49
C GLY A 117 -18.91 -5.53 -12.77
N LEU A 118 -18.72 -4.67 -13.79
CA LEU A 118 -18.00 -5.04 -15.00
C LEU A 118 -16.48 -4.95 -14.80
N SER A 119 -15.72 -5.81 -15.47
CA SER A 119 -14.27 -5.59 -15.60
C SER A 119 -14.01 -4.38 -16.52
N ILE A 120 -12.84 -3.75 -16.40
CA ILE A 120 -12.42 -2.67 -17.31
C ILE A 120 -12.53 -3.09 -18.77
N LYS A 121 -12.18 -4.34 -19.08
CA LYS A 121 -12.27 -4.90 -20.44
C LYS A 121 -13.72 -5.01 -20.92
N ASP A 122 -14.62 -5.54 -20.07
CA ASP A 122 -16.03 -5.72 -20.43
C ASP A 122 -16.74 -4.36 -20.56
N ALA A 123 -16.42 -3.41 -19.65
CA ALA A 123 -16.93 -2.04 -19.74
C ALA A 123 -16.43 -1.31 -20.99
N SER A 124 -15.16 -1.47 -21.36
CA SER A 124 -14.62 -0.91 -22.61
C SER A 124 -15.34 -1.46 -23.84
N ALA A 125 -15.57 -2.78 -23.90
CA ALA A 125 -16.31 -3.39 -24.99
C ALA A 125 -17.77 -2.89 -25.07
N LEU A 126 -18.45 -2.79 -23.91
CA LEU A 126 -19.81 -2.25 -23.82
C LEU A 126 -19.88 -0.79 -24.30
N LEU A 127 -18.97 0.05 -23.83
CA LEU A 127 -18.92 1.46 -24.22
C LEU A 127 -18.54 1.62 -25.70
N THR A 128 -17.62 0.82 -26.23
CA THR A 128 -17.28 0.81 -27.66
C THR A 128 -18.54 0.52 -28.52
N LYS A 129 -19.33 -0.47 -28.12
CA LYS A 129 -20.60 -0.80 -28.83
C LYS A 129 -21.57 0.37 -28.75
N LYS A 130 -21.74 1.00 -27.57
CA LYS A 130 -22.66 2.12 -27.37
C LYS A 130 -22.25 3.38 -28.14
N VAL A 131 -20.97 3.70 -28.11
CA VAL A 131 -20.40 4.84 -28.85
C VAL A 131 -20.45 4.61 -30.36
N GLY A 132 -20.38 3.33 -30.81
CA GLY A 132 -20.49 2.93 -32.20
C GLY A 132 -21.86 3.24 -32.85
N GLU A 133 -22.89 3.51 -32.04
CA GLU A 133 -24.18 4.00 -32.54
C GLU A 133 -24.08 5.44 -33.04
N PHE A 134 -23.07 6.20 -32.62
CA PHE A 134 -22.87 7.62 -32.93
C PHE A 134 -21.61 7.90 -33.75
N LEU A 135 -20.58 7.06 -33.61
CA LEU A 135 -19.29 7.22 -34.25
C LEU A 135 -18.94 6.02 -35.12
N ARG A 136 -18.21 6.28 -36.19
CA ARG A 136 -17.70 5.23 -37.07
C ARG A 136 -16.37 4.71 -36.53
N ASP A 137 -16.29 3.37 -36.33
CA ASP A 137 -15.13 2.62 -35.89
C ASP A 137 -14.49 3.21 -34.61
N PRO A 138 -15.25 3.41 -33.49
CA PRO A 138 -14.69 3.97 -32.27
C PRO A 138 -13.87 2.94 -31.52
N VAL A 139 -12.80 3.42 -30.87
CA VAL A 139 -12.03 2.66 -29.88
C VAL A 139 -12.19 3.35 -28.54
N VAL A 140 -12.65 2.62 -27.52
CA VAL A 140 -12.81 3.14 -26.16
C VAL A 140 -11.76 2.52 -25.25
N THR A 141 -10.95 3.35 -24.59
CA THR A 141 -9.98 2.95 -23.57
C THR A 141 -10.43 3.49 -22.23
N ILE A 142 -10.47 2.62 -21.20
CA ILE A 142 -10.86 3.00 -19.85
C ILE A 142 -9.67 2.82 -18.91
N ARG A 143 -9.43 3.81 -18.03
CA ARG A 143 -8.48 3.74 -16.91
C ARG A 143 -9.17 4.21 -15.64
N GLN A 144 -8.95 3.51 -14.54
CA GLN A 144 -9.41 3.92 -13.22
C GLN A 144 -8.43 4.94 -12.63
N LEU A 145 -8.91 6.14 -12.22
CA LEU A 145 -8.06 7.24 -11.78
C LEU A 145 -7.90 7.32 -10.26
N ASN A 146 -8.89 6.87 -9.50
CA ASN A 146 -8.89 6.91 -8.05
C ASN A 146 -8.48 5.58 -7.41
N HIS A 147 -7.67 4.79 -8.12
CA HIS A 147 -7.14 3.53 -7.61
C HIS A 147 -5.99 3.81 -6.64
N ARG A 148 -6.29 3.77 -5.35
CA ARG A 148 -5.36 4.15 -4.28
C ARG A 148 -5.40 3.19 -3.10
N ILE A 149 -4.31 3.16 -2.35
CA ILE A 149 -4.15 2.41 -1.11
C ILE A 149 -3.53 3.29 -0.03
N THR A 150 -3.90 3.07 1.22
CA THR A 150 -3.31 3.76 2.36
C THR A 150 -2.33 2.86 3.09
N VAL A 151 -1.10 3.31 3.32
CA VAL A 151 -0.08 2.59 4.10
C VAL A 151 0.29 3.42 5.32
N LEU A 152 0.15 2.84 6.50
CA LEU A 152 0.38 3.50 7.79
C LEU A 152 1.31 2.67 8.69
N GLY A 153 1.85 3.31 9.71
CA GLY A 153 2.66 2.69 10.76
C GLY A 153 4.15 2.69 10.43
N GLU A 154 4.82 1.59 10.74
CA GLU A 154 6.28 1.45 10.69
C GLU A 154 6.82 1.14 9.29
N VAL A 155 6.59 2.06 8.37
CA VAL A 155 7.17 2.10 7.02
C VAL A 155 7.98 3.38 6.85
N ASN A 156 8.93 3.40 5.90
CA ASN A 156 9.77 4.59 5.69
C ASN A 156 8.99 5.77 5.11
N ARG A 157 7.94 5.51 4.32
CA ARG A 157 7.08 6.54 3.73
C ARG A 157 5.60 6.18 3.94
N PRO A 158 5.02 6.49 5.11
CA PRO A 158 3.58 6.33 5.30
C PRO A 158 2.81 7.35 4.45
N GLY A 159 1.65 6.96 3.92
CA GLY A 159 0.84 7.84 3.09
C GLY A 159 -0.19 7.11 2.23
N VAL A 160 -0.78 7.85 1.32
CA VAL A 160 -1.69 7.33 0.30
C VAL A 160 -0.91 7.17 -1.01
N PHE A 161 -0.98 5.99 -1.61
CA PHE A 161 -0.29 5.65 -2.85
C PHE A 161 -1.30 5.38 -3.95
N ASN A 162 -1.10 5.98 -5.11
CA ASN A 162 -1.85 5.62 -6.31
C ASN A 162 -1.27 4.34 -6.89
N LEU A 163 -2.13 3.36 -7.14
CA LEU A 163 -1.71 2.08 -7.70
C LEU A 163 -1.64 2.19 -9.24
N PRO A 164 -0.55 1.72 -9.86
CA PRO A 164 -0.38 1.83 -11.31
C PRO A 164 -1.34 0.93 -12.09
N ASN A 165 -1.74 -0.19 -11.48
CA ASN A 165 -2.64 -1.18 -12.06
C ASN A 165 -3.37 -1.99 -10.98
N ASN A 166 -4.30 -2.83 -11.42
CA ASN A 166 -5.11 -3.69 -10.55
C ASN A 166 -4.37 -4.98 -10.13
N GLU A 167 -3.13 -5.18 -10.55
CA GLU A 167 -2.31 -6.36 -10.27
C GLU A 167 -1.14 -6.04 -9.33
N THR A 168 -1.19 -4.87 -8.68
CA THR A 168 -0.14 -4.46 -7.72
C THR A 168 -0.10 -5.44 -6.56
N THR A 169 1.09 -5.92 -6.25
CA THR A 169 1.35 -6.90 -5.19
C THR A 169 1.73 -6.25 -3.87
N LEU A 170 1.61 -6.98 -2.76
CA LEU A 170 2.10 -6.51 -1.45
C LEU A 170 3.58 -6.11 -1.47
N PRO A 171 4.52 -6.89 -2.06
CA PRO A 171 5.92 -6.49 -2.16
C PRO A 171 6.14 -5.21 -2.95
N GLU A 172 5.42 -5.00 -4.06
CA GLU A 172 5.49 -3.76 -4.83
C GLU A 172 5.00 -2.57 -4.01
N LEU A 173 3.89 -2.74 -3.27
CA LEU A 173 3.38 -1.71 -2.37
C LEU A 173 4.40 -1.38 -1.27
N MET A 174 5.08 -2.40 -0.69
CA MET A 174 6.15 -2.17 0.28
C MET A 174 7.29 -1.37 -0.34
N GLY A 175 7.69 -1.70 -1.58
CA GLY A 175 8.67 -0.93 -2.33
C GLY A 175 8.25 0.53 -2.52
N MET A 176 6.99 0.79 -2.88
CA MET A 176 6.43 2.14 -3.00
C MET A 176 6.46 2.90 -1.67
N ALA A 177 6.18 2.23 -0.56
CA ALA A 177 6.25 2.78 0.79
C ALA A 177 7.70 2.88 1.35
N GLY A 178 8.71 2.50 0.55
CA GLY A 178 10.13 2.55 0.92
C GLY A 178 10.53 1.47 1.92
N ASP A 179 9.80 0.36 1.95
CA ASP A 179 9.93 -0.78 2.86
C ASP A 179 9.53 -0.46 4.33
N LEU A 180 9.39 -1.51 5.12
CA LEU A 180 9.19 -1.41 6.56
C LEU A 180 10.48 -0.96 7.25
N THR A 181 10.36 -0.13 8.27
CA THR A 181 11.51 0.21 9.10
C THR A 181 12.05 -1.04 9.82
N ILE A 182 13.22 -0.95 10.43
CA ILE A 182 13.78 -2.02 11.27
C ILE A 182 12.89 -2.35 12.47
N PHE A 183 12.04 -1.41 12.87
CA PHE A 183 11.08 -1.57 13.95
C PHE A 183 9.71 -2.08 13.49
N GLY A 184 9.48 -2.17 12.18
CA GLY A 184 8.24 -2.69 11.62
C GLY A 184 8.11 -4.20 11.84
N ARG A 185 6.92 -4.63 12.29
CA ARG A 185 6.59 -6.03 12.46
C ARG A 185 6.17 -6.66 11.14
N ARG A 186 7.08 -7.38 10.52
CA ARG A 186 6.81 -8.13 9.27
C ARG A 186 5.93 -9.36 9.48
N ASP A 187 5.94 -9.89 10.70
CA ASP A 187 5.16 -11.05 11.13
C ASP A 187 3.68 -10.71 11.45
N ASN A 188 3.32 -9.42 11.49
CA ASN A 188 1.98 -8.99 11.87
C ASN A 188 1.58 -7.69 11.16
N VAL A 189 1.42 -7.77 9.87
CA VAL A 189 0.94 -6.65 9.05
C VAL A 189 -0.57 -6.76 8.91
N MET A 190 -1.29 -5.72 9.29
CA MET A 190 -2.74 -5.69 9.22
C MET A 190 -3.18 -5.12 7.86
N LEU A 191 -3.96 -5.88 7.12
CA LEU A 191 -4.67 -5.43 5.93
C LEU A 191 -6.14 -5.25 6.26
N MET A 192 -6.69 -4.10 5.94
CA MET A 192 -8.11 -3.79 6.06
C MET A 192 -8.68 -3.60 4.65
N ARG A 193 -9.70 -4.37 4.31
CA ARG A 193 -10.35 -4.38 2.99
C ARG A 193 -11.86 -4.24 3.15
N MET A 194 -12.50 -3.54 2.23
CA MET A 194 -13.96 -3.51 2.12
C MET A 194 -14.40 -4.53 1.06
N THR A 195 -15.18 -5.53 1.46
CA THR A 195 -15.72 -6.54 0.54
C THR A 195 -17.23 -6.60 0.72
N ASN A 196 -17.99 -6.34 -0.34
CA ASN A 196 -19.46 -6.34 -0.31
C ASN A 196 -20.07 -5.52 0.84
N GLY A 197 -19.56 -4.30 1.07
CA GLY A 197 -20.00 -3.41 2.14
C GLY A 197 -19.60 -3.84 3.56
N LYS A 198 -18.85 -4.92 3.71
CA LYS A 198 -18.32 -5.40 5.00
C LYS A 198 -16.82 -5.13 5.09
N ARG A 199 -16.39 -4.74 6.27
CA ARG A 199 -14.97 -4.53 6.56
C ARG A 199 -14.34 -5.84 7.03
N GLU A 200 -13.35 -6.29 6.28
CA GLU A 200 -12.48 -7.40 6.66
C GLU A 200 -11.17 -6.86 7.23
N VAL A 201 -10.70 -7.46 8.31
CA VAL A 201 -9.41 -7.15 8.92
C VAL A 201 -8.59 -8.44 8.95
N ILE A 202 -7.52 -8.46 8.20
CA ILE A 202 -6.67 -9.64 7.99
C ILE A 202 -5.28 -9.33 8.55
N ARG A 203 -4.66 -10.31 9.22
CA ARG A 203 -3.27 -10.23 9.63
C ARG A 203 -2.42 -11.09 8.74
N LEU A 204 -1.39 -10.50 8.17
CA LEU A 204 -0.47 -11.10 7.21
C LEU A 204 0.91 -11.24 7.84
N ASP A 205 1.49 -12.41 7.71
CA ASP A 205 2.89 -12.64 8.04
C ASP A 205 3.73 -12.56 6.77
N LEU A 206 4.40 -11.43 6.57
CA LEU A 206 5.28 -11.23 5.42
C LEU A 206 6.62 -11.96 5.55
N THR A 207 6.94 -12.51 6.72
CA THR A 207 8.13 -13.36 6.89
C THR A 207 7.88 -14.76 6.35
N ASP A 208 6.64 -15.20 6.26
CA ASP A 208 6.26 -16.53 5.77
C ASP A 208 6.03 -16.51 4.24
N ARG A 209 6.67 -17.45 3.54
CA ARG A 209 6.51 -17.62 2.09
C ARG A 209 5.07 -17.92 1.68
N ARG A 210 4.25 -18.49 2.54
CA ARG A 210 2.85 -18.79 2.26
C ARG A 210 2.01 -17.57 1.89
N VAL A 211 2.45 -16.36 2.28
CA VAL A 211 1.79 -15.11 1.90
C VAL A 211 1.74 -14.92 0.38
N LEU A 212 2.72 -15.46 -0.37
CA LEU A 212 2.78 -15.39 -1.84
C LEU A 212 1.59 -16.11 -2.51
N ASN A 213 1.00 -17.10 -1.85
CA ASN A 213 -0.18 -17.85 -2.31
C ASN A 213 -1.47 -17.39 -1.63
N SER A 214 -1.43 -16.32 -0.86
CA SER A 214 -2.59 -15.77 -0.19
C SER A 214 -3.51 -15.04 -1.20
N PRO A 215 -4.84 -15.12 -1.06
CA PRO A 215 -5.77 -14.29 -1.84
C PRO A 215 -5.58 -12.77 -1.58
N TYR A 216 -4.85 -12.42 -0.52
CA TYR A 216 -4.52 -11.04 -0.15
C TYR A 216 -3.14 -10.62 -0.64
N PHE A 217 -2.47 -11.43 -1.47
CA PHE A 217 -1.17 -11.08 -2.06
C PHE A 217 -1.28 -9.87 -3.01
N TYR A 218 -2.39 -9.78 -3.75
CA TYR A 218 -2.73 -8.61 -4.55
C TYR A 218 -3.53 -7.61 -3.72
N VAL A 219 -3.08 -6.37 -3.74
CA VAL A 219 -3.78 -5.27 -3.08
C VAL A 219 -4.91 -4.74 -3.97
N GLN A 220 -5.96 -4.23 -3.35
CA GLN A 220 -7.13 -3.71 -4.04
C GLN A 220 -7.34 -2.23 -3.74
N ASN A 221 -8.18 -1.59 -4.56
CA ASN A 221 -8.55 -0.20 -4.35
C ASN A 221 -9.15 0.02 -2.95
N ASN A 222 -8.77 1.12 -2.31
CA ASN A 222 -9.17 1.51 -0.96
C ASN A 222 -8.75 0.55 0.17
N ASP A 223 -7.84 -0.40 -0.08
CA ASP A 223 -7.22 -1.15 1.00
C ASP A 223 -6.44 -0.20 1.94
N MET A 224 -6.39 -0.56 3.22
CA MET A 224 -5.51 0.06 4.18
C MET A 224 -4.55 -0.98 4.74
N LEU A 225 -3.25 -0.70 4.65
CA LEU A 225 -2.20 -1.51 5.25
C LEU A 225 -1.63 -0.79 6.46
N TYR A 226 -1.59 -1.47 7.60
CA TYR A 226 -1.01 -0.95 8.84
C TYR A 226 0.09 -1.86 9.35
N VAL A 227 1.27 -1.30 9.55
CA VAL A 227 2.45 -2.00 10.07
C VAL A 227 2.65 -1.63 11.52
N GLU A 228 2.50 -2.61 12.41
CA GLU A 228 2.74 -2.41 13.85
C GLU A 228 4.21 -2.15 14.17
N ALA A 229 4.45 -1.32 15.18
CA ALA A 229 5.78 -1.14 15.77
C ALA A 229 6.13 -2.32 16.67
N ARG A 230 7.40 -2.72 16.67
CA ARG A 230 7.96 -3.62 17.69
C ARG A 230 8.07 -2.90 19.04
N LYS A 231 7.98 -3.68 20.11
CA LYS A 231 8.16 -3.17 21.47
C LYS A 231 9.45 -2.37 21.65
N GLY A 232 10.53 -2.76 20.98
CA GLY A 232 11.81 -2.06 21.04
C GLY A 232 11.78 -0.59 20.61
N ARG A 233 10.88 -0.18 19.70
CA ARG A 233 10.69 1.24 19.38
C ARG A 233 10.02 2.00 20.53
N LEU A 234 9.01 1.41 21.15
CA LEU A 234 8.31 2.00 22.27
C LEU A 234 9.28 2.18 23.45
N THR A 235 10.12 1.17 23.70
CA THR A 235 11.15 1.21 24.73
C THR A 235 12.23 2.27 24.42
N ALA A 236 12.67 2.40 23.18
CA ALA A 236 13.66 3.41 22.77
C ALA A 236 13.11 4.84 22.88
N SER A 237 11.81 5.04 22.79
CA SER A 237 11.14 6.35 22.98
C SER A 237 10.83 6.64 24.44
N ASP A 238 10.97 5.66 25.34
CA ASP A 238 10.70 5.83 26.75
C ASP A 238 11.83 6.64 27.41
N ARG A 239 11.47 7.76 28.03
CA ARG A 239 12.39 8.68 28.69
C ARG A 239 13.19 8.01 29.82
N THR A 240 12.59 7.03 30.49
CA THR A 240 13.25 6.24 31.54
C THR A 240 14.41 5.42 30.98
N VAL A 241 14.22 4.79 29.83
CA VAL A 241 15.26 4.00 29.16
C VAL A 241 16.37 4.90 28.61
N GLN A 242 16.03 6.08 28.08
CA GLN A 242 16.99 7.04 27.58
C GLN A 242 17.88 7.60 28.70
N LEU A 243 17.36 7.74 29.93
CA LEU A 243 18.09 8.23 31.11
C LEU A 243 18.89 7.13 31.83
N LEU A 244 18.65 5.85 31.52
CA LEU A 244 19.35 4.74 32.16
C LEU A 244 20.88 4.86 32.10
N PRO A 245 21.54 5.22 30.99
CA PRO A 245 22.99 5.40 30.93
C PRO A 245 23.47 6.52 31.85
N VAL A 246 22.67 7.58 32.03
CA VAL A 246 23.01 8.70 32.93
C VAL A 246 22.97 8.21 34.36
N TYR A 247 21.95 7.46 34.77
CA TYR A 247 21.90 6.91 36.13
C TYR A 247 23.04 5.94 36.41
N VAL A 248 23.39 5.08 35.47
CA VAL A 248 24.52 4.15 35.57
C VAL A 248 25.83 4.94 35.65
N GLY A 249 26.00 6.01 34.86
CA GLY A 249 27.17 6.86 34.88
C GLY A 249 27.37 7.57 36.25
N VAL A 250 26.30 8.14 36.78
CA VAL A 250 26.31 8.80 38.11
C VAL A 250 26.64 7.79 39.21
N ALA A 251 25.98 6.61 39.20
CA ALA A 251 26.27 5.59 40.21
C ALA A 251 27.73 5.09 40.14
N SER A 252 28.27 4.92 38.92
CA SER A 252 29.67 4.52 38.73
C SER A 252 30.65 5.58 39.24
N ALA A 253 30.38 6.86 39.00
CA ALA A 253 31.18 7.96 39.45
C ALA A 253 31.20 8.07 41.01
N LEU A 254 30.03 7.87 41.63
CA LEU A 254 29.92 7.84 43.09
C LEU A 254 30.69 6.67 43.71
N LEU A 255 30.59 5.48 43.12
CA LEU A 255 31.35 4.31 43.57
C LEU A 255 32.88 4.53 43.44
N PHE A 256 33.29 5.18 42.35
CA PHE A 256 34.69 5.51 42.13
C PHE A 256 35.22 6.50 43.21
N LEU A 257 34.44 7.56 43.50
CA LEU A 257 34.78 8.54 44.55
C LEU A 257 34.89 7.88 45.92
N VAL A 258 33.94 7.02 46.29
CA VAL A 258 34.00 6.28 47.58
C VAL A 258 35.23 5.38 47.64
N ASN A 259 35.67 4.81 46.52
CA ASN A 259 36.86 3.97 46.50
C ASN A 259 38.19 4.76 46.59
N ILE A 260 38.21 6.01 46.13
CA ILE A 260 39.39 6.89 46.28
C ILE A 260 39.52 7.45 47.69
N LEU A 261 38.38 7.72 48.34
CA LEU A 261 38.36 8.30 49.70
C LEU A 261 38.56 7.25 50.82
N ARG A 262 38.60 5.97 50.48
CA ARG A 262 38.84 4.85 51.37
C ARG A 262 40.29 4.32 51.25
#